data_71661f35a42046b4d6ecc70c54f04741
#
_entry.id   71661f35a42046b4d6ecc70c54f04741
#
_cell.length_a   1.000
_cell.length_b   1.000
_cell.length_c   1.000
_cell.angle_alpha   90.00
_cell.angle_beta   90.00
_cell.angle_gamma   90.00
#
_symmetry.space_group_name_H-M   'P 1'
#
loop_
_entity.id
_entity.type
_entity.pdbx_description
1 polymer ?
#
loop_
_entity_poly.entity_id
_entity_poly.type
_entity_poly.pdbx_seq_one_letter_code
_entity_poly.pdbx_strand_id
1 'polypeptide(L)'
;MKKVYYESFSDELVKNSNQDYKLKDNFKWIHNNIVYSFCSYIVYLFFVIFGFIYLKIYYRVKFVNKKVLRKYKKYYIYSNHTLEMGDPFIPLVSNFPRRSFTLVNPANLGVPVIGKLVPMVGGIPIPDNIHDIVKMRDGMKYHLNKNRCIVVFPEAHVWPYCNFIRDFPSTSFRFPVEDDVPTFVYTTTFKKTKFRKIPKVIVNISGPFYGEGSTNKEKAHSLHDQVFEEMNKNITNSYEYIKYIKK
;
A
#
# COMPACT_ATOMS: atom_id res chain seq x y z
N MET A 1 -1.77 -16.17 -23.13
CA MET A 1 -1.57 -15.01 -22.26
C MET A 1 -2.87 -14.22 -22.22
N LYS A 2 -3.36 -13.83 -21.04
CA LYS A 2 -4.58 -13.02 -20.91
C LYS A 2 -4.27 -11.60 -21.39
N LYS A 3 -5.19 -11.01 -22.19
CA LYS A 3 -5.10 -9.62 -22.64
C LYS A 3 -6.11 -8.78 -21.86
N VAL A 4 -5.71 -7.59 -21.41
CA VAL A 4 -6.58 -6.60 -20.77
C VAL A 4 -6.43 -5.30 -21.53
N TYR A 5 -7.55 -4.72 -21.91
CA TYR A 5 -7.58 -3.45 -22.63
C TYR A 5 -7.91 -2.31 -21.67
N TYR A 6 -7.26 -1.17 -21.85
CA TYR A 6 -7.47 0.03 -21.04
C TYR A 6 -7.46 1.28 -21.92
N GLU A 7 -8.07 2.36 -21.45
CA GLU A 7 -8.11 3.67 -22.10
C GLU A 7 -7.19 4.66 -21.41
N SER A 8 -7.18 4.63 -20.07
CA SER A 8 -6.36 5.51 -19.23
C SER A 8 -5.72 4.73 -18.09
N PHE A 9 -4.61 5.24 -17.54
CA PHE A 9 -3.99 4.68 -16.34
C PHE A 9 -4.84 4.84 -15.06
N SER A 10 -5.88 5.66 -15.11
CA SER A 10 -6.89 5.78 -14.06
C SER A 10 -8.03 4.77 -14.16
N ASP A 11 -8.03 3.87 -15.15
CA ASP A 11 -9.10 2.88 -15.30
C ASP A 11 -9.15 1.94 -14.09
N GLU A 12 -10.35 1.74 -13.57
CA GLU A 12 -10.62 0.80 -12.50
C GLU A 12 -10.94 -0.58 -13.07
N LEU A 13 -9.93 -1.43 -13.19
CA LEU A 13 -10.05 -2.78 -13.77
C LEU A 13 -10.63 -3.81 -12.78
N VAL A 14 -10.55 -3.52 -11.49
CA VAL A 14 -11.13 -4.33 -10.42
C VAL A 14 -12.17 -3.49 -9.70
N LYS A 15 -13.43 -3.78 -9.96
CA LYS A 15 -14.54 -3.04 -9.34
C LYS A 15 -14.83 -3.56 -7.94
N ASN A 16 -14.85 -2.66 -6.97
CA ASN A 16 -15.38 -2.96 -5.65
C ASN A 16 -16.91 -2.94 -5.68
N SER A 17 -17.56 -3.87 -4.99
CA SER A 17 -19.02 -4.00 -4.97
C SER A 17 -19.76 -2.84 -4.29
N ASN A 18 -19.06 -1.96 -3.55
CA ASN A 18 -19.66 -0.89 -2.73
C ASN A 18 -18.97 0.46 -2.98
N GLN A 19 -18.80 0.85 -4.25
CA GLN A 19 -18.11 2.10 -4.62
C GLN A 19 -18.78 3.36 -4.07
N ASP A 20 -20.10 3.34 -3.88
CA ASP A 20 -20.89 4.46 -3.34
C ASP A 20 -20.85 4.57 -1.82
N TYR A 21 -20.03 3.74 -1.13
CA TYR A 21 -19.93 3.79 0.32
C TYR A 21 -19.31 5.12 0.76
N LYS A 22 -20.06 5.88 1.55
CA LYS A 22 -19.60 7.12 2.18
C LYS A 22 -19.20 6.86 3.63
N LEU A 23 -18.12 7.49 4.05
CA LEU A 23 -17.73 7.49 5.46
C LEU A 23 -18.82 8.12 6.31
N LYS A 24 -19.07 7.54 7.48
CA LYS A 24 -19.99 8.12 8.44
C LYS A 24 -19.37 9.38 9.05
N ASP A 25 -20.17 10.41 9.32
CA ASP A 25 -19.70 11.70 9.92
C ASP A 25 -18.99 11.50 11.26
N ASN A 26 -19.35 10.44 12.00
CA ASN A 26 -18.74 10.08 13.27
C ASN A 26 -17.63 9.02 13.17
N PHE A 27 -17.02 8.85 11.98
CA PHE A 27 -15.92 7.88 11.82
C PHE A 27 -14.76 8.23 12.75
N LYS A 28 -14.33 7.24 13.54
CA LYS A 28 -13.20 7.40 14.47
C LYS A 28 -11.87 7.08 13.78
N TRP A 29 -11.07 8.10 13.58
CA TRP A 29 -9.74 8.02 13.00
C TRP A 29 -8.68 7.50 13.97
N ILE A 30 -8.89 7.76 15.28
CA ILE A 30 -7.99 7.36 16.35
C ILE A 30 -8.78 6.60 17.41
N HIS A 31 -8.29 5.42 17.75
CA HIS A 31 -8.88 4.56 18.78
C HIS A 31 -7.95 4.48 19.99
N ASN A 32 -8.30 5.15 21.07
CA ASN A 32 -7.55 5.18 22.33
C ASN A 32 -8.09 4.20 23.40
N ASN A 33 -9.18 3.48 23.09
CA ASN A 33 -9.77 2.52 24.00
C ASN A 33 -8.91 1.25 24.09
N ILE A 34 -8.59 0.82 25.32
CA ILE A 34 -7.70 -0.34 25.57
C ILE A 34 -8.32 -1.64 25.08
N VAL A 35 -9.64 -1.82 25.24
CA VAL A 35 -10.36 -3.01 24.79
C VAL A 35 -10.34 -3.10 23.27
N TYR A 36 -10.63 -1.98 22.58
CA TYR A 36 -10.52 -1.92 21.12
C TYR A 36 -9.09 -2.24 20.65
N SER A 37 -8.08 -1.68 21.33
CA SER A 37 -6.67 -1.91 20.98
C SER A 37 -6.29 -3.37 21.12
N PHE A 38 -6.74 -4.04 22.17
CA PHE A 38 -6.53 -5.46 22.40
C PHE A 38 -7.23 -6.33 21.33
N CYS A 39 -8.52 -6.10 21.09
CA CYS A 39 -9.26 -6.81 20.03
C CYS A 39 -8.65 -6.58 18.65
N SER A 40 -8.30 -5.33 18.35
CA SER A 40 -7.61 -4.96 17.09
C SER A 40 -6.28 -5.69 16.93
N TYR A 41 -5.53 -5.91 18.02
CA TYR A 41 -4.27 -6.65 17.96
C TYR A 41 -4.49 -8.14 17.67
N ILE A 42 -5.50 -8.75 18.26
CA ILE A 42 -5.87 -10.16 17.97
C ILE A 42 -6.27 -10.31 16.50
N VAL A 43 -7.16 -9.44 16.01
CA VAL A 43 -7.58 -9.44 14.59
C VAL A 43 -6.37 -9.22 13.67
N TYR A 44 -5.51 -8.27 14.00
CA TYR A 44 -4.28 -8.01 13.24
C TYR A 44 -3.38 -9.25 13.17
N LEU A 45 -3.15 -9.95 14.30
CA LEU A 45 -2.34 -11.17 14.34
C LEU A 45 -2.94 -12.27 13.47
N PHE A 46 -4.27 -12.47 13.54
CA PHE A 46 -4.95 -13.41 12.67
C PHE A 46 -4.68 -13.11 11.19
N PHE A 47 -4.83 -11.83 10.77
CA PHE A 47 -4.56 -11.44 9.39
C PHE A 47 -3.08 -11.50 9.00
N VAL A 48 -2.14 -11.29 9.93
CA VAL A 48 -0.70 -11.50 9.68
C VAL A 48 -0.41 -12.97 9.41
N ILE A 49 -0.93 -13.87 10.24
CA ILE A 49 -0.74 -15.33 10.08
C ILE A 49 -1.37 -15.82 8.78
N PHE A 50 -2.63 -15.44 8.54
CA PHE A 50 -3.34 -15.77 7.31
C PHE A 50 -2.59 -15.22 6.08
N GLY A 51 -2.20 -13.95 6.11
CA GLY A 51 -1.46 -13.30 5.04
C GLY A 51 -0.09 -13.95 4.79
N PHE A 52 0.62 -14.34 5.86
CA PHE A 52 1.89 -15.06 5.73
C PHE A 52 1.70 -16.40 4.99
N ILE A 53 0.71 -17.20 5.40
CA ILE A 53 0.40 -18.49 4.77
C ILE A 53 0.01 -18.27 3.31
N TYR A 54 -0.90 -17.31 3.05
CA TYR A 54 -1.40 -16.99 1.72
C TYR A 54 -0.29 -16.51 0.78
N LEU A 55 0.51 -15.54 1.23
CA LEU A 55 1.64 -15.02 0.46
C LEU A 55 2.70 -16.10 0.20
N LYS A 56 2.96 -16.97 1.18
CA LYS A 56 3.99 -18.01 1.08
C LYS A 56 3.56 -19.17 0.18
N ILE A 57 2.30 -19.61 0.27
CA ILE A 57 1.80 -20.79 -0.45
C ILE A 57 1.28 -20.41 -1.83
N TYR A 58 0.40 -19.41 -1.91
CA TYR A 58 -0.26 -19.04 -3.16
C TYR A 58 0.67 -18.26 -4.08
N TYR A 59 1.20 -17.11 -3.63
CA TYR A 59 2.07 -16.25 -4.41
C TYR A 59 3.55 -16.62 -4.33
N ARG A 60 3.95 -17.43 -3.36
CA ARG A 60 5.37 -17.78 -3.10
C ARG A 60 6.25 -16.54 -2.97
N VAL A 61 5.75 -15.54 -2.27
CA VAL A 61 6.40 -14.23 -2.14
C VAL A 61 7.81 -14.38 -1.59
N LYS A 62 8.74 -13.71 -2.24
CA LYS A 62 10.11 -13.50 -1.76
C LYS A 62 10.32 -12.02 -1.51
N PHE A 63 10.63 -11.66 -0.28
CA PHE A 63 11.07 -10.30 0.06
C PHE A 63 12.57 -10.18 -0.18
N VAL A 64 12.98 -9.17 -0.94
CA VAL A 64 14.39 -8.83 -1.18
C VAL A 64 14.72 -7.59 -0.37
N ASN A 65 15.86 -7.59 0.31
CA ASN A 65 16.36 -6.48 1.12
C ASN A 65 15.47 -6.07 2.33
N LYS A 66 14.56 -6.93 2.81
CA LYS A 66 13.67 -6.64 3.95
C LYS A 66 14.40 -6.12 5.20
N LYS A 67 15.67 -6.51 5.38
CA LYS A 67 16.46 -6.16 6.59
C LYS A 67 16.66 -4.65 6.75
N VAL A 68 16.62 -3.86 5.68
CA VAL A 68 16.82 -2.40 5.73
C VAL A 68 15.79 -1.70 6.63
N LEU A 69 14.56 -2.22 6.69
CA LEU A 69 13.47 -1.67 7.49
C LEU A 69 13.72 -1.74 9.00
N ARG A 70 14.59 -2.66 9.46
CA ARG A 70 14.84 -2.86 10.90
C ARG A 70 15.55 -1.68 11.55
N LYS A 71 16.26 -0.88 10.76
CA LYS A 71 17.01 0.30 11.23
C LYS A 71 16.09 1.48 11.57
N TYR A 72 14.82 1.45 11.13
CA TYR A 72 13.91 2.58 11.23
C TYR A 72 12.68 2.21 12.05
N LYS A 73 12.26 3.10 12.95
CA LYS A 73 11.12 2.87 13.84
C LYS A 73 9.78 3.24 13.17
N LYS A 74 9.77 4.31 12.38
CA LYS A 74 8.60 4.85 11.65
C LYS A 74 9.02 5.26 10.25
N TYR A 75 8.15 5.09 9.26
CA TYR A 75 8.41 5.41 7.86
C TYR A 75 7.15 5.31 7.01
N TYR A 76 7.23 5.87 5.81
CA TYR A 76 6.27 5.61 4.76
C TYR A 76 6.74 4.49 3.84
N ILE A 77 5.78 3.78 3.26
CA ILE A 77 5.98 2.79 2.20
C ILE A 77 5.14 3.21 1.01
N TYR A 78 5.78 3.35 -0.14
CA TYR A 78 5.10 3.50 -1.42
C TYR A 78 5.25 2.20 -2.19
N SER A 79 4.13 1.66 -2.69
CA SER A 79 4.10 0.38 -3.39
C SER A 79 3.28 0.48 -4.67
N ASN A 80 3.73 -0.20 -5.75
CA ASN A 80 2.89 -0.42 -6.91
C ASN A 80 1.71 -1.35 -6.57
N HIS A 81 0.59 -1.21 -7.26
CA HIS A 81 -0.68 -1.86 -6.91
C HIS A 81 -1.08 -2.92 -7.94
N THR A 82 -0.59 -4.16 -7.75
CA THR A 82 -0.66 -5.22 -8.76
C THR A 82 -1.24 -6.55 -8.30
N LEU A 83 -1.54 -6.71 -7.01
CA LEU A 83 -2.08 -7.96 -6.47
C LEU A 83 -3.38 -7.68 -5.72
N GLU A 84 -4.50 -7.94 -6.36
CA GLU A 84 -5.84 -7.70 -5.83
C GLU A 84 -6.02 -8.17 -4.37
N MET A 85 -5.67 -9.43 -4.08
CA MET A 85 -5.76 -10.02 -2.74
C MET A 85 -4.42 -10.08 -2.01
N GLY A 86 -3.31 -9.76 -2.67
CA GLY A 86 -1.96 -9.89 -2.10
C GLY A 86 -1.42 -8.61 -1.50
N ASP A 87 -1.68 -7.49 -2.14
CA ASP A 87 -1.12 -6.19 -1.76
C ASP A 87 -1.42 -5.78 -0.31
N PRO A 88 -2.63 -5.98 0.24
CA PRO A 88 -2.89 -5.67 1.64
C PRO A 88 -2.03 -6.46 2.63
N PHE A 89 -1.68 -7.71 2.29
CA PHE A 89 -0.89 -8.58 3.18
C PHE A 89 0.62 -8.34 3.10
N ILE A 90 1.14 -7.84 1.97
CA ILE A 90 2.57 -7.60 1.80
C ILE A 90 3.14 -6.72 2.92
N PRO A 91 2.62 -5.50 3.19
CA PRO A 91 3.13 -4.67 4.27
C PRO A 91 2.83 -5.24 5.66
N LEU A 92 1.70 -5.92 5.88
CA LEU A 92 1.40 -6.57 7.16
C LEU A 92 2.48 -7.59 7.53
N VAL A 93 2.81 -8.48 6.59
CA VAL A 93 3.77 -9.58 6.82
C VAL A 93 5.22 -9.09 6.80
N SER A 94 5.55 -8.15 5.91
CA SER A 94 6.93 -7.67 5.81
C SER A 94 7.36 -6.84 7.02
N ASN A 95 6.45 -6.09 7.63
CA ASN A 95 6.75 -5.20 8.75
C ASN A 95 6.58 -5.84 10.13
N PHE A 96 5.92 -6.98 10.22
CA PHE A 96 5.71 -7.65 11.51
C PHE A 96 7.02 -7.82 12.30
N PRO A 97 7.05 -7.48 13.60
CA PRO A 97 5.94 -7.17 14.51
C PRO A 97 5.44 -5.71 14.49
N ARG A 98 6.06 -4.81 13.71
CA ARG A 98 5.57 -3.43 13.55
C ARG A 98 4.28 -3.42 12.75
N ARG A 99 3.28 -2.69 13.22
CA ARG A 99 2.00 -2.55 12.50
C ARG A 99 2.12 -1.59 11.32
N SER A 100 1.52 -1.98 10.21
CA SER A 100 1.36 -1.14 9.01
C SER A 100 -0.06 -0.56 8.97
N PHE A 101 -0.17 0.67 8.53
CA PHE A 101 -1.43 1.36 8.30
C PHE A 101 -1.50 1.80 6.85
N THR A 102 -2.48 1.29 6.12
CA THR A 102 -2.60 1.48 4.67
C THR A 102 -3.72 2.45 4.35
N LEU A 103 -3.44 3.44 3.50
CA LEU A 103 -4.48 4.29 2.92
C LEU A 103 -5.34 3.44 1.98
N VAL A 104 -6.65 3.44 2.20
CA VAL A 104 -7.60 2.59 1.46
C VAL A 104 -8.77 3.38 0.93
N ASN A 105 -9.37 2.91 -0.17
CA ASN A 105 -10.63 3.45 -0.65
C ASN A 105 -11.74 3.20 0.40
N PRO A 106 -12.61 4.18 0.72
CA PRO A 106 -13.74 4.02 1.62
C PRO A 106 -14.65 2.83 1.27
N ALA A 107 -14.79 2.47 0.00
CA ALA A 107 -15.52 1.30 -0.45
C ALA A 107 -15.13 -0.01 0.26
N ASN A 108 -13.87 -0.14 0.70
CA ASN A 108 -13.41 -1.30 1.45
C ASN A 108 -14.08 -1.44 2.83
N LEU A 109 -14.55 -0.33 3.41
CA LEU A 109 -15.29 -0.33 4.68
C LEU A 109 -16.76 -0.71 4.48
N GLY A 110 -17.26 -0.60 3.25
CA GLY A 110 -18.62 -1.00 2.88
C GLY A 110 -18.81 -2.51 2.70
N VAL A 111 -17.72 -3.29 2.63
CA VAL A 111 -17.80 -4.74 2.47
C VAL A 111 -18.41 -5.37 3.72
N PRO A 112 -19.51 -6.16 3.61
CA PRO A 112 -20.15 -6.80 4.75
C PRO A 112 -19.15 -7.61 5.59
N VAL A 113 -19.23 -7.50 6.93
CA VAL A 113 -18.37 -8.14 7.92
C VAL A 113 -16.91 -7.66 7.85
N ILE A 114 -16.24 -7.82 6.69
CA ILE A 114 -14.81 -7.48 6.50
C ILE A 114 -14.57 -5.98 6.67
N GLY A 115 -15.48 -5.14 6.20
CA GLY A 115 -15.34 -3.68 6.29
C GLY A 115 -15.17 -3.16 7.71
N LYS A 116 -15.81 -3.81 8.70
CA LYS A 116 -15.64 -3.49 10.13
C LYS A 116 -14.24 -3.87 10.66
N LEU A 117 -13.59 -4.83 10.04
CA LEU A 117 -12.25 -5.28 10.42
C LEU A 117 -11.14 -4.45 9.77
N VAL A 118 -11.43 -3.75 8.67
CA VAL A 118 -10.45 -2.93 7.94
C VAL A 118 -9.68 -1.95 8.84
N PRO A 119 -10.34 -1.12 9.69
CA PRO A 119 -9.61 -0.25 10.63
C PRO A 119 -8.83 -1.03 11.69
N MET A 120 -9.31 -2.21 12.10
CA MET A 120 -8.63 -3.05 13.10
C MET A 120 -7.34 -3.66 12.56
N VAL A 121 -7.25 -3.92 11.25
CA VAL A 121 -6.02 -4.42 10.60
C VAL A 121 -5.11 -3.30 10.09
N GLY A 122 -5.54 -2.04 10.21
CA GLY A 122 -4.73 -0.86 9.87
C GLY A 122 -5.15 -0.16 8.57
N GLY A 123 -6.36 -0.37 8.08
CA GLY A 123 -6.90 0.44 6.97
C GLY A 123 -7.28 1.84 7.45
N ILE A 124 -6.77 2.86 6.79
CA ILE A 124 -7.12 4.28 6.96
C ILE A 124 -7.86 4.71 5.69
N PRO A 125 -9.17 4.98 5.73
CA PRO A 125 -9.89 5.40 4.54
C PRO A 125 -9.45 6.80 4.08
N ILE A 126 -9.46 7.04 2.78
CA ILE A 126 -9.19 8.34 2.19
C ILE A 126 -10.54 9.06 2.05
N PRO A 127 -10.78 10.17 2.74
CA PRO A 127 -12.05 10.88 2.67
C PRO A 127 -12.16 11.78 1.44
N ASP A 128 -13.38 12.10 1.06
CA ASP A 128 -13.71 12.98 -0.09
C ASP A 128 -13.74 14.45 0.31
N ASN A 129 -13.91 14.76 1.61
CA ASN A 129 -14.05 16.13 2.10
C ASN A 129 -12.81 16.61 2.85
N ILE A 130 -12.56 17.91 2.78
CA ILE A 130 -11.34 18.54 3.32
C ILE A 130 -11.24 18.45 4.86
N HIS A 131 -12.39 18.49 5.55
CA HIS A 131 -12.43 18.44 7.01
C HIS A 131 -11.95 17.09 7.54
N ASP A 132 -12.36 16.00 6.90
CA ASP A 132 -11.93 14.67 7.28
C ASP A 132 -10.52 14.32 6.77
N ILE A 133 -10.01 15.01 5.72
CA ILE A 133 -8.59 14.93 5.33
C ILE A 133 -7.70 15.38 6.50
N VAL A 134 -8.04 16.44 7.22
CA VAL A 134 -7.30 16.87 8.41
C VAL A 134 -7.30 15.78 9.48
N LYS A 135 -8.47 15.22 9.79
CA LYS A 135 -8.59 14.11 10.77
C LYS A 135 -7.82 12.85 10.34
N MET A 136 -7.86 12.51 9.06
CA MET A 136 -7.05 11.42 8.49
C MET A 136 -5.55 11.68 8.74
N ARG A 137 -5.09 12.90 8.47
CA ARG A 137 -3.69 13.29 8.72
C ARG A 137 -3.30 13.16 10.19
N ASP A 138 -4.18 13.59 11.11
CA ASP A 138 -3.96 13.43 12.56
C ASP A 138 -3.87 11.93 12.92
N GLY A 139 -4.72 11.09 12.33
CA GLY A 139 -4.64 9.64 12.48
C GLY A 139 -3.32 9.05 12.00
N MET A 140 -2.83 9.48 10.84
CA MET A 140 -1.52 9.06 10.31
C MET A 140 -0.39 9.46 11.26
N LYS A 141 -0.35 10.73 11.72
CA LYS A 141 0.65 11.23 12.68
C LYS A 141 0.60 10.47 14.00
N TYR A 142 -0.61 10.18 14.50
CA TYR A 142 -0.79 9.37 15.70
C TYR A 142 -0.13 8.00 15.56
N HIS A 143 -0.29 7.33 14.41
CA HIS A 143 0.31 6.04 14.17
C HIS A 143 1.84 6.12 14.03
N LEU A 144 2.36 7.11 13.32
CA LEU A 144 3.81 7.33 13.22
C LEU A 144 4.44 7.57 14.59
N ASN A 145 3.78 8.35 15.47
CA ASN A 145 4.25 8.60 16.84
C ASN A 145 4.22 7.35 17.73
N LYS A 146 3.47 6.31 17.34
CA LYS A 146 3.49 4.97 17.95
C LYS A 146 4.49 4.01 17.28
N ASN A 147 5.48 4.52 16.54
CA ASN A 147 6.48 3.72 15.83
C ASN A 147 5.86 2.71 14.84
N ARG A 148 4.87 3.15 14.07
CA ARG A 148 4.18 2.39 13.04
C ARG A 148 4.53 2.95 11.67
N CYS A 149 4.20 2.23 10.60
CA CYS A 149 4.42 2.70 9.23
C CYS A 149 3.10 2.96 8.50
N ILE A 150 3.15 3.92 7.59
CA ILE A 150 2.04 4.27 6.71
C ILE A 150 2.35 3.72 5.30
N VAL A 151 1.35 3.12 4.68
CA VAL A 151 1.47 2.52 3.34
C VAL A 151 0.57 3.26 2.38
N VAL A 152 1.13 3.61 1.24
CA VAL A 152 0.45 4.32 0.15
C VAL A 152 0.64 3.53 -1.14
N PHE A 153 -0.46 3.32 -1.85
CA PHE A 153 -0.46 2.82 -3.22
C PHE A 153 -0.75 4.00 -4.15
N PRO A 154 0.28 4.70 -4.67
CA PRO A 154 0.08 5.97 -5.35
C PRO A 154 -0.64 5.81 -6.71
N GLU A 155 -0.62 4.63 -7.29
CA GLU A 155 -1.35 4.27 -8.52
C GLU A 155 -2.88 4.22 -8.34
N ALA A 156 -3.40 4.31 -7.09
CA ALA A 156 -4.78 4.27 -6.67
C ALA A 156 -5.53 2.97 -6.97
N HIS A 157 -5.62 2.55 -8.23
CA HIS A 157 -6.37 1.36 -8.65
C HIS A 157 -5.46 0.14 -8.82
N VAL A 158 -5.95 -1.03 -8.42
CA VAL A 158 -5.21 -2.28 -8.63
C VAL A 158 -5.32 -2.74 -10.10
N TRP A 159 -4.16 -3.00 -10.71
CA TRP A 159 -4.08 -3.64 -12.02
C TRP A 159 -3.43 -5.02 -11.88
N PRO A 160 -4.21 -6.11 -11.93
CA PRO A 160 -3.73 -7.45 -11.60
C PRO A 160 -2.53 -7.88 -12.45
N TYR A 161 -1.42 -8.19 -11.80
CA TYR A 161 -0.17 -8.62 -12.45
C TYR A 161 0.41 -7.62 -13.45
N CYS A 162 0.16 -6.32 -13.27
CA CYS A 162 0.79 -5.27 -14.07
C CYS A 162 2.32 -5.34 -13.90
N ASN A 163 3.05 -5.37 -15.02
CA ASN A 163 4.50 -5.50 -15.05
C ASN A 163 5.22 -4.21 -15.49
N PHE A 164 4.54 -3.09 -15.37
CA PHE A 164 5.07 -1.73 -15.51
C PHE A 164 4.48 -0.82 -14.43
N ILE A 165 5.10 0.32 -14.22
CA ILE A 165 4.62 1.34 -13.26
C ILE A 165 3.75 2.33 -14.01
N ARG A 166 2.55 2.57 -13.50
CA ARG A 166 1.63 3.58 -14.04
C ARG A 166 1.98 4.94 -13.44
N ASP A 167 1.79 5.99 -14.22
CA ASP A 167 1.97 7.35 -13.72
C ASP A 167 1.03 7.64 -12.56
N PHE A 168 1.54 8.34 -11.56
CA PHE A 168 0.78 8.75 -10.38
C PHE A 168 1.19 10.16 -9.93
N PRO A 169 0.28 10.91 -9.26
CA PRO A 169 0.56 12.28 -8.86
C PRO A 169 1.50 12.34 -7.65
N SER A 170 2.25 13.45 -7.56
CA SER A 170 3.16 13.73 -6.43
C SER A 170 2.44 14.14 -5.14
N THR A 171 1.11 14.28 -5.15
CA THR A 171 0.31 14.86 -4.05
C THR A 171 0.51 14.15 -2.71
N SER A 172 0.58 12.82 -2.69
CA SER A 172 0.75 12.06 -1.44
C SER A 172 2.17 12.16 -0.85
N PHE A 173 3.16 12.53 -1.65
CA PHE A 173 4.56 12.62 -1.20
C PHE A 173 4.83 13.80 -0.25
N ARG A 174 3.89 14.75 -0.16
CA ARG A 174 3.93 15.78 0.88
C ARG A 174 3.85 15.16 2.29
N PHE A 175 3.20 14.01 2.47
CA PHE A 175 3.01 13.40 3.78
C PHE A 175 4.34 13.03 4.46
N PRO A 176 5.24 12.23 3.86
CA PRO A 176 6.54 11.93 4.49
C PRO A 176 7.43 13.16 4.64
N VAL A 177 7.32 14.15 3.75
CA VAL A 177 8.07 15.42 3.86
C VAL A 177 7.60 16.24 5.05
N GLU A 178 6.28 16.42 5.23
CA GLU A 178 5.70 17.16 6.35
C GLU A 178 5.92 16.46 7.72
N ASP A 179 5.98 15.12 7.72
CA ASP A 179 6.17 14.33 8.94
C ASP A 179 7.66 14.09 9.26
N ASP A 180 8.56 14.53 8.38
CA ASP A 180 10.01 14.34 8.47
C ASP A 180 10.41 12.89 8.78
N VAL A 181 9.94 11.96 7.96
CA VAL A 181 10.22 10.53 8.11
C VAL A 181 10.65 9.90 6.79
N PRO A 182 11.51 8.85 6.85
CA PRO A 182 11.99 8.18 5.65
C PRO A 182 10.89 7.50 4.86
N THR A 183 11.09 7.41 3.56
CA THR A 183 10.25 6.69 2.61
C THR A 183 10.96 5.45 2.11
N PHE A 184 10.24 4.33 2.07
CA PHE A 184 10.67 3.08 1.44
C PHE A 184 9.79 2.77 0.24
N VAL A 185 10.41 2.15 -0.76
CA VAL A 185 9.73 1.69 -1.98
C VAL A 185 9.58 0.19 -1.94
N TYR A 186 8.36 -0.29 -2.16
CA TYR A 186 8.09 -1.70 -2.41
C TYR A 186 7.72 -1.85 -3.88
N THR A 187 8.54 -2.60 -4.63
CA THR A 187 8.23 -2.92 -6.02
C THR A 187 7.90 -4.39 -6.13
N THR A 188 6.63 -4.68 -6.34
CA THR A 188 6.14 -6.03 -6.61
C THR A 188 6.39 -6.38 -8.06
N THR A 189 7.12 -7.46 -8.29
CA THR A 189 7.52 -7.97 -9.61
C THR A 189 7.20 -9.44 -9.73
N PHE A 190 7.23 -9.97 -10.95
CA PHE A 190 6.81 -11.33 -11.25
C PHE A 190 7.93 -12.13 -11.88
N LYS A 191 8.00 -13.43 -11.53
CA LYS A 191 8.94 -14.37 -12.13
C LYS A 191 8.20 -15.61 -12.62
N LYS A 192 8.36 -15.97 -13.89
CA LYS A 192 7.84 -17.21 -14.46
C LYS A 192 8.40 -18.42 -13.73
N THR A 193 7.57 -19.45 -13.52
CA THR A 193 7.98 -20.72 -12.93
C THR A 193 7.58 -21.90 -13.82
N LYS A 194 8.38 -22.99 -13.78
CA LYS A 194 8.16 -24.14 -14.66
C LYS A 194 6.87 -24.90 -14.38
N PHE A 195 6.49 -25.03 -13.09
CA PHE A 195 5.46 -25.97 -12.66
C PHE A 195 4.11 -25.34 -12.26
N ARG A 196 3.98 -24.02 -12.32
CA ARG A 196 2.73 -23.34 -11.96
C ARG A 196 2.37 -22.26 -12.97
N LYS A 197 1.06 -22.14 -13.27
CA LYS A 197 0.52 -21.08 -14.13
C LYS A 197 0.71 -19.70 -13.51
N ILE A 198 0.48 -19.57 -12.19
CA ILE A 198 0.63 -18.30 -11.46
C ILE A 198 2.11 -18.01 -11.22
N PRO A 199 2.61 -16.82 -11.59
CA PRO A 199 4.01 -16.47 -11.42
C PRO A 199 4.38 -16.36 -9.93
N LYS A 200 5.65 -16.51 -9.62
CA LYS A 200 6.20 -16.21 -8.31
C LYS A 200 6.28 -14.69 -8.15
N VAL A 201 5.89 -14.21 -6.98
CA VAL A 201 5.96 -12.80 -6.62
C VAL A 201 7.28 -12.50 -5.90
N ILE A 202 7.92 -11.41 -6.32
CA ILE A 202 9.12 -10.87 -5.67
C ILE A 202 8.81 -9.43 -5.27
N VAL A 203 9.01 -9.11 -4.01
CA VAL A 203 8.87 -7.74 -3.49
C VAL A 203 10.26 -7.20 -3.20
N ASN A 204 10.70 -6.26 -4.03
CA ASN A 204 11.97 -5.55 -3.85
C ASN A 204 11.73 -4.35 -2.93
N ILE A 205 12.54 -4.23 -1.88
CA ILE A 205 12.44 -3.17 -0.88
C ILE A 205 13.67 -2.28 -1.00
N SER A 206 13.46 -1.02 -1.33
CA SER A 206 14.51 -0.02 -1.53
C SER A 206 14.31 1.17 -0.59
N GLY A 207 15.37 1.90 -0.31
CA GLY A 207 15.38 3.08 0.55
C GLY A 207 16.38 2.98 1.71
N PRO A 208 16.42 4.00 2.58
CA PRO A 208 15.45 5.12 2.68
C PRO A 208 15.62 6.17 1.59
N PHE A 209 14.53 6.82 1.21
CA PHE A 209 14.50 7.99 0.37
C PHE A 209 14.00 9.20 1.16
N TYR A 210 14.52 10.38 0.83
CA TYR A 210 14.13 11.66 1.40
C TYR A 210 13.96 12.69 0.29
N GLY A 211 13.00 13.58 0.46
CA GLY A 211 12.79 14.67 -0.49
C GLY A 211 13.90 15.73 -0.38
N GLU A 212 14.41 16.17 -1.52
CA GLU A 212 15.43 17.20 -1.67
C GLU A 212 14.81 18.49 -2.22
N GLY A 213 15.29 19.65 -1.75
CA GLY A 213 14.82 20.98 -2.17
C GLY A 213 14.70 21.95 -1.01
N SER A 214 14.37 23.19 -1.34
CA SER A 214 14.26 24.31 -0.38
C SER A 214 12.86 24.41 0.22
N THR A 215 11.83 24.00 -0.52
CA THR A 215 10.44 24.06 -0.12
C THR A 215 9.84 22.65 0.04
N ASN A 216 8.77 22.50 0.84
CA ASN A 216 8.07 21.23 0.96
C ASN A 216 7.50 20.74 -0.39
N LYS A 217 7.15 21.66 -1.29
CA LYS A 217 6.68 21.32 -2.63
C LYS A 217 7.81 20.70 -3.47
N GLU A 218 8.98 21.31 -3.48
CA GLU A 218 10.17 20.78 -4.17
C GLU A 218 10.57 19.42 -3.59
N LYS A 219 10.63 19.30 -2.25
CA LYS A 219 10.93 18.05 -1.57
C LYS A 219 9.95 16.94 -1.93
N ALA A 220 8.65 17.24 -1.98
CA ALA A 220 7.64 16.27 -2.36
C ALA A 220 7.76 15.81 -3.81
N HIS A 221 8.12 16.73 -4.71
CA HIS A 221 8.35 16.41 -6.13
C HIS A 221 9.61 15.57 -6.32
N SER A 222 10.73 16.00 -5.71
CA SER A 222 11.98 15.22 -5.72
C SER A 222 11.79 13.80 -5.15
N LEU A 223 11.05 13.66 -4.05
CA LEU A 223 10.78 12.35 -3.46
C LEU A 223 9.90 11.47 -4.37
N HIS A 224 8.90 12.07 -5.04
CA HIS A 224 8.10 11.39 -6.05
C HIS A 224 8.98 10.83 -7.17
N ASP A 225 9.86 11.65 -7.74
CA ASP A 225 10.71 11.25 -8.85
C ASP A 225 11.68 10.13 -8.45
N GLN A 226 12.31 10.23 -7.28
CA GLN A 226 13.17 9.17 -6.73
C GLN A 226 12.41 7.85 -6.58
N VAL A 227 11.18 7.90 -6.05
CA VAL A 227 10.33 6.71 -5.86
C VAL A 227 9.89 6.12 -7.19
N PHE A 228 9.46 6.95 -8.13
CA PHE A 228 9.02 6.55 -9.46
C PHE A 228 10.16 5.90 -10.25
N GLU A 229 11.35 6.52 -10.25
CA GLU A 229 12.54 5.98 -10.90
C GLU A 229 12.96 4.63 -10.30
N GLU A 230 12.97 4.52 -8.96
CA GLU A 230 13.34 3.28 -8.28
C GLU A 230 12.35 2.15 -8.57
N MET A 231 11.03 2.45 -8.62
CA MET A 231 10.03 1.46 -9.03
C MET A 231 10.27 0.98 -10.47
N ASN A 232 10.50 1.90 -11.40
CA ASN A 232 10.77 1.59 -12.81
C ASN A 232 12.05 0.76 -12.98
N LYS A 233 13.11 1.10 -12.26
CA LYS A 233 14.34 0.31 -12.24
C LYS A 233 14.11 -1.12 -11.78
N ASN A 234 13.35 -1.29 -10.70
CA ASN A 234 13.10 -2.61 -10.12
C ASN A 234 12.18 -3.48 -10.97
N ILE A 235 11.25 -2.89 -11.75
CA ILE A 235 10.26 -3.64 -12.53
C ILE A 235 10.77 -4.11 -13.90
N THR A 236 11.90 -3.60 -14.37
CA THR A 236 12.44 -3.82 -15.73
C THR A 236 12.46 -5.29 -16.18
N ASN A 237 12.73 -6.21 -15.27
CA ASN A 237 12.79 -7.65 -15.56
C ASN A 237 11.56 -8.44 -15.06
N SER A 238 10.45 -7.76 -14.85
CA SER A 238 9.21 -8.39 -14.40
C SER A 238 8.58 -9.20 -15.53
N TYR A 239 8.20 -10.45 -15.21
CA TYR A 239 7.55 -11.33 -16.19
C TYR A 239 6.15 -10.82 -16.57
N GLU A 240 5.88 -10.67 -17.87
CA GLU A 240 4.58 -10.31 -18.39
C GLU A 240 3.64 -11.53 -18.31
N TYR A 241 2.79 -11.56 -17.29
CA TYR A 241 1.78 -12.61 -17.09
C TYR A 241 0.45 -12.24 -17.74
N ILE A 242 0.09 -10.95 -17.69
CA ILE A 242 -1.06 -10.35 -18.37
C ILE A 242 -0.53 -9.27 -19.29
N LYS A 243 -1.00 -9.26 -20.54
CA LYS A 243 -0.66 -8.23 -21.52
C LYS A 243 -1.69 -7.10 -21.45
N TYR A 244 -1.24 -5.91 -21.11
CA TYR A 244 -2.04 -4.69 -21.11
C TYR A 244 -1.91 -4.00 -22.46
N ILE A 245 -3.04 -3.60 -23.08
CA ILE A 245 -3.09 -2.99 -24.40
C ILE A 245 -3.94 -1.73 -24.30
N LYS A 246 -3.34 -0.58 -24.61
CA LYS A 246 -4.05 0.68 -24.72
C LYS A 246 -4.96 0.65 -25.95
N LYS A 247 -6.23 1.05 -25.79
CA LYS A 247 -7.17 1.24 -26.90
C LYS A 247 -6.92 2.55 -27.62
#